data_a98ad89163d34d7c25540eb21360df4b
#
_entry.id   a98ad89163d34d7c25540eb21360df4b
#
_cell.length_a   1.000
_cell.length_b   1.000
_cell.length_c   1.000
_cell.angle_alpha   90.00
_cell.angle_beta   90.00
_cell.angle_gamma   90.00
#
_symmetry.space_group_name_H-M   'P 1'
#
loop_
_entity.id
_entity.type
_entity.pdbx_description
1 polymer ?
#
loop_
_entity_poly.entity_id
_entity_poly.type
_entity_poly.pdbx_seq_one_letter_code
_entity_poly.pdbx_strand_id
1 'polypeptide(L)'
;MNTASTRTLHVIEQIVKLVPVGTNLALLQLIWTIITGAFLPARGAVHTALSLSGFQRQEIQRSWTALRYGIWHIGELIDRFRTIVKEESDWVSNEYEGYQPLAVDLSAIWRPRLQGWTGKLYQQLIGKSCVGIGFGLIAEVGCIDGHRMPLLKAIVRGHSAYASEDDLKK
;
A
#
# COMPACT_ATOMS: atom_id res chain seq x y z
N MET A 1 5.79 23.23 -12.90
CA MET A 1 5.26 22.04 -12.20
C MET A 1 4.16 22.49 -11.25
N ASN A 2 3.05 21.77 -11.16
CA ASN A 2 1.97 22.09 -10.24
C ASN A 2 2.47 21.91 -8.79
N THR A 3 2.19 22.86 -7.89
CA THR A 3 2.61 22.83 -6.48
C THR A 3 2.21 21.54 -5.78
N ALA A 4 1.04 20.99 -6.10
CA ALA A 4 0.56 19.70 -5.56
C ALA A 4 1.46 18.53 -5.97
N SER A 5 1.85 18.44 -7.24
CA SER A 5 2.75 17.36 -7.72
C SER A 5 4.11 17.41 -7.06
N THR A 6 4.66 18.62 -6.88
CA THR A 6 5.96 18.81 -6.21
C THR A 6 5.88 18.38 -4.75
N ARG A 7 4.80 18.76 -4.03
CA ARG A 7 4.59 18.35 -2.64
C ARG A 7 4.40 16.84 -2.51
N THR A 8 3.62 16.23 -3.41
CA THR A 8 3.43 14.78 -3.44
C THR A 8 4.76 14.04 -3.64
N LEU A 9 5.57 14.48 -4.61
CA LEU A 9 6.87 13.88 -4.85
C LEU A 9 7.78 14.01 -3.62
N HIS A 10 7.82 15.18 -3.00
CA HIS A 10 8.59 15.41 -1.77
C HIS A 10 8.19 14.44 -0.65
N VAL A 11 6.88 14.25 -0.41
CA VAL A 11 6.38 13.29 0.59
C VAL A 11 6.84 11.87 0.27
N ILE A 12 6.75 11.44 -1.00
CA ILE A 12 7.21 10.10 -1.39
C ILE A 12 8.72 9.96 -1.15
N GLU A 13 9.51 10.95 -1.51
CA GLU A 13 10.96 10.96 -1.26
C GLU A 13 11.27 10.81 0.23
N GLN A 14 10.56 11.53 1.09
CA GLN A 14 10.74 11.43 2.55
C GLN A 14 10.35 10.06 3.10
N ILE A 15 9.31 9.42 2.54
CA ILE A 15 8.89 8.07 2.93
C ILE A 15 9.98 7.04 2.59
N VAL A 16 10.53 7.10 1.38
CA VAL A 16 11.50 6.10 0.91
C VAL A 16 12.95 6.39 1.30
N LYS A 17 13.22 7.54 1.91
CA LYS A 17 14.58 8.00 2.26
C LYS A 17 15.34 7.03 3.15
N LEU A 18 14.65 6.32 4.04
CA LEU A 18 15.25 5.35 4.96
C LEU A 18 15.57 4.00 4.33
N VAL A 19 15.06 3.77 3.13
CA VAL A 19 15.30 2.53 2.39
C VAL A 19 16.65 2.60 1.68
N PRO A 20 17.42 1.48 1.57
CA PRO A 20 18.72 1.46 0.91
C PRO A 20 18.70 1.99 -0.51
N VAL A 21 19.78 2.65 -0.91
CA VAL A 21 19.96 3.22 -2.26
C VAL A 21 19.74 2.16 -3.35
N GLY A 22 19.01 2.52 -4.37
CA GLY A 22 18.56 1.62 -5.45
C GLY A 22 17.18 1.03 -5.17
N THR A 23 16.92 0.53 -3.98
CA THR A 23 15.55 0.10 -3.57
C THR A 23 14.65 1.31 -3.33
N ASN A 24 15.16 2.38 -2.72
CA ASN A 24 14.43 3.62 -2.50
C ASN A 24 13.98 4.27 -3.84
N LEU A 25 14.85 4.30 -4.84
CA LEU A 25 14.49 4.81 -6.17
C LEU A 25 13.42 3.95 -6.83
N ALA A 26 13.53 2.63 -6.72
CA ALA A 26 12.53 1.70 -7.26
C ALA A 26 11.16 1.88 -6.60
N LEU A 27 11.13 2.06 -5.29
CA LEU A 27 9.90 2.33 -4.55
C LEU A 27 9.30 3.70 -4.91
N LEU A 28 10.12 4.74 -5.03
CA LEU A 28 9.70 6.06 -5.48
C LEU A 28 9.03 5.97 -6.86
N GLN A 29 9.69 5.32 -7.82
CA GLN A 29 9.15 5.11 -9.17
C GLN A 29 7.83 4.34 -9.14
N LEU A 30 7.75 3.28 -8.34
CA LEU A 30 6.53 2.48 -8.20
C LEU A 30 5.38 3.29 -7.61
N ILE A 31 5.60 3.96 -6.48
CA ILE A 31 4.58 4.77 -5.81
C ILE A 31 4.12 5.90 -6.73
N TRP A 32 5.04 6.59 -7.39
CA TRP A 32 4.70 7.62 -8.37
C TRP A 32 3.85 7.08 -9.52
N THR A 33 4.20 5.91 -10.07
CA THR A 33 3.45 5.24 -11.13
C THR A 33 2.05 4.85 -10.68
N ILE A 34 1.86 4.48 -9.40
CA ILE A 34 0.55 4.21 -8.82
C ILE A 34 -0.28 5.50 -8.74
N ILE A 35 0.29 6.57 -8.18
CA ILE A 35 -0.40 7.85 -7.95
C ILE A 35 -0.80 8.50 -9.28
N THR A 36 0.05 8.40 -10.32
CA THR A 36 -0.26 8.92 -11.66
C THR A 36 -1.28 8.09 -12.43
N GLY A 37 -1.74 6.97 -11.87
CA GLY A 37 -2.79 6.13 -12.44
C GLY A 37 -2.34 5.19 -13.55
N ALA A 38 -1.04 5.07 -13.85
CA ALA A 38 -0.53 4.20 -14.92
C ALA A 38 -0.82 2.70 -14.69
N PHE A 39 -1.14 2.32 -13.46
CA PHE A 39 -1.57 0.97 -13.14
C PHE A 39 -2.98 0.62 -13.64
N LEU A 40 -3.84 1.60 -13.90
CA LEU A 40 -5.21 1.37 -14.39
C LEU A 40 -5.20 0.73 -15.79
N PRO A 41 -4.60 1.34 -16.83
CA PRO A 41 -4.52 0.73 -18.15
C PRO A 41 -3.65 -0.54 -18.16
N ALA A 42 -2.67 -0.65 -17.25
CA ALA A 42 -1.83 -1.83 -17.09
C ALA A 42 -2.52 -3.00 -16.37
N ARG A 43 -3.78 -2.84 -15.92
CA ARG A 43 -4.53 -3.84 -15.16
C ARG A 43 -3.76 -4.39 -13.95
N GLY A 44 -2.97 -3.54 -13.28
CA GLY A 44 -2.15 -3.90 -12.13
C GLY A 44 -0.83 -4.61 -12.45
N ALA A 45 -0.43 -4.72 -13.71
CA ALA A 45 0.85 -5.32 -14.09
C ALA A 45 1.99 -4.30 -13.94
N VAL A 46 2.89 -4.52 -12.99
CA VAL A 46 3.99 -3.60 -12.63
C VAL A 46 4.87 -3.26 -13.85
N HIS A 47 5.33 -4.27 -14.59
CA HIS A 47 6.18 -4.07 -15.76
C HIS A 47 5.50 -3.17 -16.79
N THR A 48 4.25 -3.45 -17.12
CA THR A 48 3.46 -2.66 -18.09
C THR A 48 3.22 -1.25 -17.60
N ALA A 49 2.90 -1.07 -16.31
CA ALA A 49 2.67 0.25 -15.73
C ALA A 49 3.93 1.13 -15.77
N LEU A 50 5.09 0.59 -15.41
CA LEU A 50 6.36 1.30 -15.51
C LEU A 50 6.69 1.66 -16.96
N SER A 51 6.47 0.74 -17.91
CA SER A 51 6.67 0.99 -19.35
C SER A 51 5.75 2.11 -19.87
N LEU A 52 4.48 2.12 -19.47
CA LEU A 52 3.53 3.19 -19.80
C LEU A 52 3.92 4.54 -19.18
N SER A 53 4.62 4.52 -18.06
CA SER A 53 5.17 5.72 -17.42
C SER A 53 6.47 6.23 -18.07
N GLY A 54 6.93 5.62 -19.17
CA GLY A 54 8.09 6.05 -19.94
C GLY A 54 9.43 5.48 -19.47
N PHE A 55 9.45 4.56 -18.49
CA PHE A 55 10.68 3.93 -18.04
C PHE A 55 11.25 2.97 -19.10
N GLN A 56 12.56 3.01 -19.27
CA GLN A 56 13.26 2.13 -20.21
C GLN A 56 13.39 0.71 -19.63
N ARG A 57 13.59 -0.27 -20.52
CA ARG A 57 13.69 -1.69 -20.13
C ARG A 57 14.69 -1.96 -19.01
N GLN A 58 15.85 -1.29 -19.05
CA GLN A 58 16.87 -1.48 -18.01
C GLN A 58 16.44 -0.92 -16.65
N GLU A 59 15.75 0.20 -16.64
CA GLU A 59 15.22 0.82 -15.42
C GLU A 59 14.13 -0.06 -14.81
N ILE A 60 13.23 -0.58 -15.64
CA ILE A 60 12.18 -1.53 -15.21
C ILE A 60 12.82 -2.78 -14.60
N GLN A 61 13.85 -3.34 -15.24
CA GLN A 61 14.56 -4.51 -14.73
C GLN A 61 15.23 -4.23 -13.37
N ARG A 62 15.88 -3.08 -13.21
CA ARG A 62 16.48 -2.65 -11.92
C ARG A 62 15.43 -2.47 -10.85
N SER A 63 14.33 -1.78 -11.18
CA SER A 63 13.21 -1.57 -10.26
C SER A 63 12.58 -2.90 -9.81
N TRP A 64 12.38 -3.83 -10.75
CA TRP A 64 11.87 -5.16 -10.43
C TRP A 64 12.79 -5.94 -9.49
N THR A 65 14.09 -5.92 -9.76
CA THR A 65 15.10 -6.57 -8.92
C THR A 65 15.14 -5.96 -7.52
N ALA A 66 15.11 -4.64 -7.42
CA ALA A 66 15.10 -3.92 -6.15
C ALA A 66 13.83 -4.20 -5.32
N LEU A 67 12.66 -4.26 -5.96
CA LEU A 67 11.41 -4.58 -5.28
C LEU A 67 11.36 -6.02 -4.79
N ARG A 68 11.96 -6.96 -5.53
CA ARG A 68 11.91 -8.39 -5.20
C ARG A 68 12.98 -8.81 -4.18
N TYR A 69 14.16 -8.23 -4.26
CA TYR A 69 15.33 -8.65 -3.47
C TYR A 69 15.89 -7.54 -2.57
N GLY A 70 15.36 -6.32 -2.69
CA GLY A 70 15.76 -5.20 -1.85
C GLY A 70 15.25 -5.35 -0.42
N ILE A 71 15.91 -4.65 0.48
CA ILE A 71 15.54 -4.62 1.90
C ILE A 71 14.58 -3.47 2.11
N TRP A 72 13.32 -3.78 2.39
CA TRP A 72 12.30 -2.79 2.75
C TRP A 72 11.12 -3.46 3.46
N HIS A 73 10.49 -2.74 4.37
CA HIS A 73 9.36 -3.22 5.15
C HIS A 73 8.20 -2.25 5.04
N ILE A 74 7.03 -2.77 4.69
CA ILE A 74 5.82 -1.95 4.51
C ILE A 74 5.45 -1.19 5.81
N GLY A 75 5.65 -1.80 6.98
CA GLY A 75 5.40 -1.17 8.26
C GLY A 75 6.22 0.10 8.45
N GLU A 76 7.52 0.07 8.16
CA GLU A 76 8.41 1.23 8.26
C GLU A 76 7.99 2.37 7.31
N LEU A 77 7.54 2.03 6.09
CA LEU A 77 7.03 3.02 5.13
C LEU A 77 5.72 3.66 5.64
N ILE A 78 4.83 2.86 6.23
CA ILE A 78 3.58 3.35 6.83
C ILE A 78 3.89 4.26 8.02
N ASP A 79 4.77 3.85 8.92
CA ASP A 79 5.13 4.63 10.09
C ASP A 79 5.78 5.97 9.69
N ARG A 80 6.65 5.96 8.69
CA ARG A 80 7.24 7.18 8.17
C ARG A 80 6.21 8.11 7.54
N PHE A 81 5.29 7.57 6.74
CA PHE A 81 4.18 8.34 6.20
C PHE A 81 3.32 8.98 7.29
N ARG A 82 2.99 8.20 8.33
CA ARG A 82 2.22 8.70 9.48
C ARG A 82 2.93 9.84 10.20
N THR A 83 4.23 9.70 10.41
CA THR A 83 5.06 10.75 11.03
C THR A 83 4.99 12.03 10.21
N ILE A 84 5.20 11.96 8.89
CA ILE A 84 5.14 13.13 8.00
C ILE A 84 3.76 13.78 8.05
N VAL A 85 2.67 13.00 7.98
CA VAL A 85 1.31 13.54 8.04
C VAL A 85 1.07 14.26 9.37
N LYS A 86 1.50 13.69 10.50
CA LYS A 86 1.31 14.28 11.83
C LYS A 86 2.18 15.53 12.06
N GLU A 87 3.35 15.60 11.44
CA GLU A 87 4.29 16.71 11.60
C GLU A 87 4.05 17.87 10.61
N GLU A 88 3.63 17.54 9.39
CA GLU A 88 3.57 18.52 8.27
C GLU A 88 2.15 18.89 7.86
N SER A 89 1.12 18.31 8.47
CA SER A 89 -0.28 18.65 8.16
C SER A 89 -1.08 18.97 9.42
N ASP A 90 -2.22 19.61 9.22
CA ASP A 90 -3.19 19.91 10.28
C ASP A 90 -4.06 18.69 10.64
N TRP A 91 -3.51 17.49 10.50
CA TRP A 91 -4.21 16.27 10.86
C TRP A 91 -4.35 16.13 12.38
N VAL A 92 -5.59 16.01 12.83
CA VAL A 92 -5.94 15.84 14.24
C VAL A 92 -6.64 14.51 14.43
N SER A 93 -6.17 13.72 15.41
CA SER A 93 -6.85 12.49 15.81
C SER A 93 -8.21 12.79 16.41
N ASN A 94 -9.22 12.02 16.04
CA ASN A 94 -10.49 12.05 16.73
C ASN A 94 -10.37 11.29 18.05
N GLU A 95 -10.98 11.82 19.09
CA GLU A 95 -11.15 11.15 20.38
C GLU A 95 -12.64 10.99 20.68
N TYR A 96 -12.98 9.88 21.28
CA TYR A 96 -14.32 9.60 21.78
C TYR A 96 -14.21 9.08 23.22
N GLU A 97 -14.71 9.85 24.18
CA GLU A 97 -14.65 9.52 25.62
C GLU A 97 -13.24 9.13 26.11
N GLY A 98 -12.19 9.81 25.61
CA GLY A 98 -10.80 9.54 25.93
C GLY A 98 -10.17 8.35 25.17
N TYR A 99 -10.90 7.73 24.25
CA TYR A 99 -10.41 6.65 23.39
C TYR A 99 -10.16 7.14 21.97
N GLN A 100 -9.07 6.67 21.38
CA GLN A 100 -8.78 6.89 19.98
C GLN A 100 -9.49 5.82 19.12
N PRO A 101 -10.45 6.18 18.26
CA PRO A 101 -11.12 5.24 17.40
C PRO A 101 -10.22 4.73 16.29
N LEU A 102 -10.31 3.43 16.01
CA LEU A 102 -9.65 2.80 14.86
C LEU A 102 -10.72 2.32 13.88
N ALA A 103 -10.49 2.60 12.61
CA ALA A 103 -11.25 2.03 11.51
C ALA A 103 -10.55 0.76 11.02
N VAL A 104 -11.31 -0.29 10.81
CA VAL A 104 -10.83 -1.55 10.23
C VAL A 104 -11.64 -1.86 8.99
N ASP A 105 -10.95 -2.08 7.88
CA ASP A 105 -11.55 -2.50 6.61
C ASP A 105 -10.91 -3.78 6.11
N LEU A 106 -11.75 -4.71 5.66
CA LEU A 106 -11.32 -5.98 5.08
C LEU A 106 -11.48 -5.91 3.56
N SER A 107 -10.41 -6.14 2.85
CA SER A 107 -10.39 -6.07 1.41
C SER A 107 -9.77 -7.32 0.79
N ALA A 108 -10.03 -7.55 -0.49
CA ALA A 108 -9.49 -8.70 -1.20
C ALA A 108 -9.06 -8.37 -2.62
N ILE A 109 -7.91 -8.89 -3.01
CA ILE A 109 -7.45 -8.89 -4.39
C ILE A 109 -7.79 -10.24 -5.02
N TRP A 110 -8.76 -10.23 -5.91
CA TRP A 110 -9.23 -11.44 -6.59
C TRP A 110 -8.27 -11.89 -7.68
N ARG A 111 -7.81 -13.13 -7.60
CA ARG A 111 -6.87 -13.73 -8.55
C ARG A 111 -7.29 -15.17 -8.88
N PRO A 112 -8.35 -15.37 -9.67
CA PRO A 112 -8.92 -16.71 -9.93
C PRO A 112 -7.92 -17.73 -10.53
N ARG A 113 -6.87 -17.22 -11.19
CA ARG A 113 -5.83 -18.05 -11.84
C ARG A 113 -4.50 -18.05 -11.07
N LEU A 114 -4.48 -17.61 -9.81
CA LEU A 114 -3.26 -17.60 -9.01
C LEU A 114 -2.86 -19.05 -8.68
N GLN A 115 -1.71 -19.46 -9.16
CA GLN A 115 -1.15 -20.80 -8.91
C GLN A 115 -0.39 -20.82 -7.57
N GLY A 116 -0.44 -21.96 -6.89
CA GLY A 116 0.26 -22.15 -5.62
C GLY A 116 -0.34 -21.41 -4.41
N TRP A 117 -1.52 -20.83 -4.57
CA TRP A 117 -2.27 -20.18 -3.50
C TRP A 117 -3.57 -20.93 -3.21
N THR A 118 -3.77 -21.33 -1.97
CA THR A 118 -4.94 -22.13 -1.55
C THR A 118 -6.05 -21.30 -0.92
N GLY A 119 -5.80 -20.02 -0.64
CA GLY A 119 -6.75 -19.13 0.00
C GLY A 119 -7.97 -18.86 -0.88
N LYS A 120 -9.15 -19.17 -0.38
CA LYS A 120 -10.43 -18.82 -0.99
C LYS A 120 -11.19 -17.89 -0.07
N LEU A 121 -11.75 -16.83 -0.66
CA LEU A 121 -12.57 -15.84 0.02
C LEU A 121 -13.94 -15.81 -0.65
N TYR A 122 -14.98 -15.57 0.14
CA TYR A 122 -16.32 -15.42 -0.41
C TYR A 122 -16.48 -14.05 -1.06
N GLN A 123 -16.81 -14.02 -2.34
CA GLN A 123 -17.08 -12.80 -3.08
C GLN A 123 -18.58 -12.57 -3.18
N GLN A 124 -19.07 -11.61 -2.43
CA GLN A 124 -20.50 -11.32 -2.32
C GLN A 124 -21.16 -11.00 -3.66
N LEU A 125 -20.49 -10.24 -4.54
CA LEU A 125 -21.03 -9.81 -5.83
C LEU A 125 -21.38 -10.96 -6.77
N ILE A 126 -20.67 -12.09 -6.67
CA ILE A 126 -20.90 -13.26 -7.54
C ILE A 126 -21.41 -14.48 -6.78
N GLY A 127 -21.62 -14.36 -5.47
CA GLY A 127 -22.15 -15.43 -4.62
C GLY A 127 -21.28 -16.69 -4.55
N LYS A 128 -19.96 -16.57 -4.75
CA LYS A 128 -19.03 -17.72 -4.85
C LYS A 128 -17.75 -17.49 -4.08
N SER A 129 -17.14 -18.59 -3.61
CA SER A 129 -15.78 -18.58 -3.10
C SER A 129 -14.77 -18.57 -4.25
N CYS A 130 -13.97 -17.52 -4.33
CA CYS A 130 -12.95 -17.32 -5.35
C CYS A 130 -11.56 -17.27 -4.73
N VAL A 131 -10.55 -17.68 -5.52
CA VAL A 131 -9.16 -17.53 -5.13
C VAL A 131 -8.82 -16.04 -5.04
N GLY A 132 -8.28 -15.62 -3.91
CA GLY A 132 -7.93 -14.22 -3.66
C GLY A 132 -6.98 -14.08 -2.48
N ILE A 133 -6.36 -12.91 -2.40
CA ILE A 133 -5.50 -12.51 -1.28
C ILE A 133 -6.31 -11.53 -0.44
N GLY A 134 -6.66 -11.94 0.79
CA GLY A 134 -7.31 -11.07 1.77
C GLY A 134 -6.28 -10.22 2.51
N PHE A 135 -6.65 -8.99 2.84
CA PHE A 135 -5.89 -8.13 3.72
C PHE A 135 -6.81 -7.22 4.51
N GLY A 136 -6.38 -6.88 5.71
CA GLY A 136 -7.04 -5.91 6.57
C GLY A 136 -6.25 -4.60 6.57
N LEU A 137 -6.96 -3.49 6.52
CA LEU A 137 -6.43 -2.16 6.71
C LEU A 137 -6.88 -1.66 8.08
N ILE A 138 -5.94 -1.17 8.88
CA ILE A 138 -6.21 -0.54 10.17
C ILE A 138 -5.79 0.91 10.05
N ALA A 139 -6.67 1.84 10.35
CA ALA A 139 -6.40 3.26 10.28
C ALA A 139 -6.85 3.98 11.57
N GLU A 140 -6.09 4.98 11.99
CA GLU A 140 -6.52 5.95 13.00
C GLU A 140 -7.55 6.87 12.36
N VAL A 141 -8.65 7.12 13.08
CA VAL A 141 -9.67 8.07 12.62
C VAL A 141 -9.26 9.47 13.05
N GLY A 142 -9.21 10.37 12.09
CA GLY A 142 -8.88 11.77 12.33
C GLY A 142 -9.48 12.66 11.25
N CYS A 143 -9.14 13.94 11.29
CA CYS A 143 -9.62 14.92 10.34
C CYS A 143 -8.54 15.94 9.96
N ILE A 144 -8.70 16.51 8.76
CA ILE A 144 -7.98 17.70 8.28
C ILE A 144 -9.05 18.70 7.85
N ASP A 145 -8.99 19.93 8.32
CA ASP A 145 -9.95 21.01 7.98
C ASP A 145 -11.42 20.58 8.15
N GLY A 146 -11.72 19.81 9.20
CA GLY A 146 -13.06 19.29 9.47
C GLY A 146 -13.51 18.12 8.58
N HIS A 147 -12.72 17.70 7.62
CA HIS A 147 -12.99 16.53 6.78
C HIS A 147 -12.37 15.28 7.39
N ARG A 148 -13.15 14.20 7.49
CA ARG A 148 -12.65 12.91 7.96
C ARG A 148 -11.55 12.40 7.03
N MET A 149 -10.38 12.13 7.61
CA MET A 149 -9.22 11.62 6.91
C MET A 149 -8.60 10.48 7.73
N PRO A 150 -8.92 9.22 7.42
CA PRO A 150 -8.30 8.08 8.11
C PRO A 150 -6.81 8.01 7.76
N LEU A 151 -5.97 7.84 8.77
CA LEU A 151 -4.54 7.69 8.64
C LEU A 151 -4.14 6.23 8.81
N LEU A 152 -3.65 5.62 7.74
CA LEU A 152 -3.27 4.20 7.74
C LEU A 152 -2.25 3.91 8.84
N LYS A 153 -2.56 2.91 9.67
CA LYS A 153 -1.72 2.45 10.80
C LYS A 153 -1.04 1.12 10.51
N ALA A 154 -1.76 0.20 9.89
CA ALA A 154 -1.22 -1.12 9.57
C ALA A 154 -1.96 -1.76 8.39
N ILE A 155 -1.24 -2.62 7.70
CA ILE A 155 -1.81 -3.56 6.72
C ILE A 155 -1.54 -4.96 7.27
N VAL A 156 -2.60 -5.73 7.47
CA VAL A 156 -2.52 -7.11 7.97
C VAL A 156 -2.90 -8.06 6.86
N ARG A 157 -2.05 -9.02 6.57
CA ARG A 157 -2.37 -10.06 5.60
C ARG A 157 -3.42 -10.98 6.18
N GLY A 158 -4.53 -11.15 5.47
CA GLY A 158 -5.56 -12.15 5.80
C GLY A 158 -5.03 -13.56 5.55
N HIS A 159 -5.26 -14.45 6.51
CA HIS A 159 -5.02 -15.88 6.32
C HIS A 159 -6.23 -16.53 5.65
N SER A 160 -6.01 -17.62 4.92
CA SER A 160 -7.09 -18.45 4.44
C SER A 160 -7.78 -19.14 5.64
N ALA A 161 -9.05 -19.49 5.50
CA ALA A 161 -9.79 -20.23 6.52
C ALA A 161 -9.14 -21.59 6.93
N TYR A 162 -8.10 -21.99 6.24
CA TYR A 162 -7.31 -23.20 6.48
C TYR A 162 -5.89 -22.93 7.02
N ALA A 163 -5.58 -21.68 7.38
CA ALA A 163 -4.33 -21.40 8.08
C ALA A 163 -4.39 -22.05 9.48
N SER A 164 -3.36 -22.81 9.82
CA SER A 164 -3.24 -23.37 11.16
C SER A 164 -3.00 -22.25 12.18
N GLU A 165 -3.31 -22.49 13.46
CA GLU A 165 -3.01 -21.52 14.53
C GLU A 165 -1.52 -21.13 14.58
N ASP A 166 -0.61 -21.99 14.13
CA ASP A 166 0.81 -21.73 14.07
C ASP A 166 1.19 -20.73 12.95
N ASP A 167 0.38 -20.63 11.89
CA ASP A 167 0.57 -19.63 10.83
C ASP A 167 0.11 -18.23 11.27
N LEU A 168 -0.73 -18.14 12.30
CA LEU A 168 -1.21 -16.89 12.88
C LEU A 168 -0.19 -16.26 13.86
N LYS A 169 0.81 -17.03 14.30
CA LYS A 169 1.81 -16.61 15.30
C LYS A 169 3.12 -16.11 14.70
N LYS A 170 3.27 -16.17 13.39
CA LYS A 170 4.42 -15.66 12.63
C LYS A 170 4.09 -14.31 12.00
#